data_de736025fa1bb9db29cd34cc87cb95aa
#
_entry.id   de736025fa1bb9db29cd34cc87cb95aa
#
_cell.length_a   1.000
_cell.length_b   1.000
_cell.length_c   1.000
_cell.angle_alpha   90.00
_cell.angle_beta   90.00
_cell.angle_gamma   90.00
#
_symmetry.space_group_name_H-M   'P 1'
#
loop_
_entity.id
_entity.type
_entity.pdbx_description
1 polymer ?
#
loop_
_entity_poly.entity_id
_entity_poly.type
_entity_poly.pdbx_seq_one_letter_code
_entity_poly.pdbx_strand_id
1 'polypeptide(L)'
;LTTGSDRFLRPSQRNALIALAALLLIGLAAWYFTHGKTGSGRSGRRPATTVGVAKASLADMPVTLTEIGTVQPVITATVRPQLSGNVFSIHFTEGQAVRKGQLLVQIDPRPYRLALSQAEANLTRDMAQLNLAKVDLNRYRTLLAQDSIARQQVETQAATAKQLEGTVAADQAAVGTAKLNLAYTAVTAPVAGKIGLRQADIGNYVTPGDTNGLAVITQTDPIDVSFAVPQNQLPAVQRQIAGGGSLPAVARDQN
;
A
#
# COMPACT_ATOMS: atom_id res chain seq x y z
N LEU A 1 -32.21 -103.39 -94.18
CA LEU A 1 -32.19 -102.28 -95.17
C LEU A 1 -31.96 -100.98 -94.48
N THR A 2 -30.88 -100.49 -94.73
CA THR A 2 -30.16 -99.43 -95.38
C THR A 2 -29.73 -98.25 -94.52
N THR A 3 -28.50 -98.27 -94.52
CA THR A 3 -27.54 -97.23 -95.05
C THR A 3 -27.45 -95.94 -94.31
N GLY A 4 -26.25 -95.78 -93.75
CA GLY A 4 -25.59 -94.68 -93.25
C GLY A 4 -25.15 -93.62 -94.29
N SER A 5 -24.77 -92.58 -93.87
CA SER A 5 -23.83 -91.72 -94.53
C SER A 5 -23.07 -90.88 -93.53
N ASP A 6 -21.88 -91.37 -93.25
CA ASP A 6 -20.84 -90.54 -92.62
C ASP A 6 -20.44 -89.42 -93.56
N ARG A 7 -20.69 -88.17 -93.13
CA ARG A 7 -20.06 -87.00 -93.76
C ARG A 7 -18.83 -86.63 -92.97
N PHE A 8 -17.70 -87.14 -93.39
CA PHE A 8 -16.41 -86.68 -92.90
C PHE A 8 -16.18 -85.21 -93.32
N LEU A 9 -16.15 -84.34 -92.40
CA LEU A 9 -15.75 -82.96 -92.61
C LEU A 9 -14.25 -82.95 -93.07
N ARG A 10 -13.92 -82.15 -94.07
CA ARG A 10 -12.57 -81.99 -94.56
C ARG A 10 -11.64 -81.45 -93.46
N PRO A 11 -10.35 -81.85 -93.40
CA PRO A 11 -9.44 -81.51 -92.30
C PRO A 11 -9.23 -80.02 -92.12
N SER A 12 -9.43 -79.19 -93.16
CA SER A 12 -9.36 -77.72 -93.06
C SER A 12 -10.49 -77.08 -92.21
N GLN A 13 -11.73 -77.69 -92.28
CA GLN A 13 -12.86 -77.16 -91.53
C GLN A 13 -12.81 -77.52 -90.04
N ARG A 14 -12.20 -78.70 -89.74
CA ARG A 14 -11.99 -79.11 -88.34
C ARG A 14 -10.97 -78.22 -87.60
N ASN A 15 -9.91 -77.86 -88.29
CA ASN A 15 -8.90 -76.95 -87.77
C ASN A 15 -9.45 -75.51 -87.62
N ALA A 16 -10.34 -75.06 -88.53
CA ALA A 16 -11.01 -73.75 -88.41
C ALA A 16 -11.99 -73.70 -87.21
N LEU A 17 -12.73 -74.81 -86.95
CA LEU A 17 -13.62 -74.91 -85.81
C LEU A 17 -12.86 -74.97 -84.47
N ILE A 18 -11.70 -75.65 -84.45
CA ILE A 18 -10.83 -75.68 -83.25
C ILE A 18 -10.21 -74.30 -83.02
N ALA A 19 -9.80 -73.58 -84.05
CA ALA A 19 -9.28 -72.21 -83.89
C ALA A 19 -10.36 -71.24 -83.40
N LEU A 20 -11.61 -71.38 -83.89
CA LEU A 20 -12.72 -70.52 -83.42
C LEU A 20 -13.09 -70.80 -81.98
N ALA A 21 -13.10 -72.10 -81.58
CA ALA A 21 -13.33 -72.48 -80.20
C ALA A 21 -12.22 -71.99 -79.26
N ALA A 22 -10.97 -72.06 -79.72
CA ALA A 22 -9.83 -71.51 -78.95
C ALA A 22 -9.92 -69.98 -78.75
N LEU A 23 -10.30 -69.27 -79.85
CA LEU A 23 -10.49 -67.79 -79.72
C LEU A 23 -11.65 -67.42 -78.84
N LEU A 24 -12.76 -68.22 -78.86
CA LEU A 24 -13.87 -68.01 -77.96
C LEU A 24 -13.49 -68.27 -76.45
N LEU A 25 -12.69 -69.35 -76.25
CA LEU A 25 -12.18 -69.62 -74.92
C LEU A 25 -11.21 -68.55 -74.42
N ILE A 26 -10.33 -68.04 -75.26
CA ILE A 26 -9.42 -66.92 -74.93
C ILE A 26 -10.23 -65.65 -74.67
N GLY A 27 -11.24 -65.37 -75.52
CA GLY A 27 -12.12 -64.22 -75.30
C GLY A 27 -12.93 -64.34 -73.99
N LEU A 28 -13.40 -65.52 -73.67
CA LEU A 28 -14.13 -65.80 -72.47
C LEU A 28 -13.23 -65.71 -71.18
N ALA A 29 -12.00 -66.24 -71.36
CA ALA A 29 -10.98 -66.07 -70.30
C ALA A 29 -10.58 -64.63 -70.12
N ALA A 30 -10.34 -63.88 -71.20
CA ALA A 30 -10.04 -62.45 -71.10
C ALA A 30 -11.20 -61.64 -70.49
N TRP A 31 -12.45 -61.98 -70.90
CA TRP A 31 -13.63 -61.37 -70.33
C TRP A 31 -13.76 -61.68 -68.81
N TYR A 32 -13.49 -62.95 -68.46
CA TYR A 32 -13.52 -63.38 -67.01
C TYR A 32 -12.43 -62.67 -66.19
N PHE A 33 -11.23 -62.53 -66.74
CA PHE A 33 -10.14 -61.83 -66.05
C PHE A 33 -10.32 -60.31 -66.01
N THR A 34 -10.99 -59.74 -67.02
CA THR A 34 -11.24 -58.29 -67.03
C THR A 34 -12.47 -57.89 -66.24
N HIS A 35 -13.50 -58.75 -66.22
CA HIS A 35 -14.73 -58.45 -65.45
C HIS A 35 -14.76 -59.13 -64.10
N GLY A 36 -13.88 -60.07 -63.80
CA GLY A 36 -13.78 -60.72 -62.50
C GLY A 36 -13.08 -59.90 -61.39
N LYS A 37 -12.57 -58.73 -61.76
CA LYS A 37 -12.05 -57.75 -60.80
C LYS A 37 -13.01 -56.56 -60.68
N THR A 38 -14.25 -56.82 -60.35
CA THR A 38 -15.01 -55.78 -59.63
C THR A 38 -14.27 -55.52 -58.30
N GLY A 39 -13.43 -54.54 -58.41
CA GLY A 39 -12.71 -54.09 -57.24
C GLY A 39 -13.68 -53.88 -56.10
N SER A 40 -13.48 -54.63 -55.03
CA SER A 40 -13.91 -54.24 -53.75
C SER A 40 -13.57 -52.77 -53.53
N GLY A 41 -14.53 -51.90 -53.75
CA GLY A 41 -14.40 -50.50 -53.39
C GLY A 41 -13.94 -50.43 -51.97
N ARG A 42 -12.66 -50.23 -51.77
CA ARG A 42 -12.20 -49.63 -50.51
C ARG A 42 -12.91 -48.29 -50.41
N SER A 43 -14.11 -48.32 -49.82
CA SER A 43 -14.63 -47.12 -49.22
C SER A 43 -13.48 -46.63 -48.34
N GLY A 44 -12.83 -45.58 -48.82
CA GLY A 44 -11.81 -44.90 -48.06
C GLY A 44 -12.50 -44.41 -46.77
N ARG A 45 -12.52 -45.28 -45.78
CA ARG A 45 -12.75 -44.84 -44.42
C ARG A 45 -11.61 -43.84 -44.17
N ARG A 46 -11.93 -42.55 -44.25
CA ARG A 46 -11.05 -41.52 -43.75
C ARG A 46 -10.65 -41.99 -42.35
N PRO A 47 -9.36 -42.01 -42.03
CA PRO A 47 -8.95 -42.40 -40.70
C PRO A 47 -9.77 -41.55 -39.69
N ALA A 48 -10.39 -42.20 -38.73
CA ALA A 48 -11.17 -41.53 -37.71
C ALA A 48 -10.23 -40.52 -37.05
N THR A 49 -10.53 -39.24 -37.23
CA THR A 49 -9.78 -38.18 -36.55
C THR A 49 -10.13 -38.27 -35.07
N THR A 50 -9.13 -38.53 -34.26
CA THR A 50 -9.30 -38.51 -32.81
C THR A 50 -9.57 -37.07 -32.40
N VAL A 51 -10.77 -36.79 -31.93
CA VAL A 51 -11.15 -35.50 -31.36
C VAL A 51 -11.16 -35.64 -29.84
N GLY A 52 -10.48 -34.75 -29.17
CA GLY A 52 -10.59 -34.62 -27.71
C GLY A 52 -11.95 -34.01 -27.38
N VAL A 53 -12.67 -34.63 -26.49
CA VAL A 53 -13.91 -34.08 -25.94
C VAL A 53 -13.68 -33.73 -24.46
N ALA A 54 -14.12 -32.55 -24.04
CA ALA A 54 -14.15 -32.15 -22.66
C ALA A 54 -15.61 -31.95 -22.22
N LYS A 55 -15.94 -32.42 -21.04
CA LYS A 55 -17.26 -32.20 -20.47
C LYS A 55 -17.36 -30.75 -20.03
N ALA A 56 -18.33 -30.01 -20.53
CA ALA A 56 -18.63 -28.68 -20.04
C ALA A 56 -19.19 -28.78 -18.62
N SER A 57 -18.63 -28.02 -17.70
CA SER A 57 -19.14 -27.88 -16.34
C SER A 57 -19.37 -26.40 -16.05
N LEU A 58 -20.38 -26.11 -15.24
CA LEU A 58 -20.58 -24.75 -14.69
C LEU A 58 -19.52 -24.52 -13.61
N ALA A 59 -18.78 -23.46 -13.76
CA ALA A 59 -17.82 -22.98 -12.75
C ALA A 59 -17.87 -21.46 -12.70
N ASP A 60 -17.66 -20.90 -11.50
CA ASP A 60 -17.54 -19.47 -11.34
C ASP A 60 -16.24 -19.01 -12.00
N MET A 61 -16.35 -18.05 -12.90
CA MET A 61 -15.21 -17.44 -13.55
C MET A 61 -14.95 -16.07 -12.94
N PRO A 62 -13.79 -15.90 -12.27
CA PRO A 62 -13.48 -14.60 -11.69
C PRO A 62 -13.27 -13.55 -12.80
N VAL A 63 -14.01 -12.45 -12.69
CA VAL A 63 -13.78 -11.27 -13.53
C VAL A 63 -12.69 -10.45 -12.87
N THR A 64 -11.50 -10.45 -13.46
CA THR A 64 -10.37 -9.66 -12.97
C THR A 64 -10.20 -8.41 -13.80
N LEU A 65 -10.02 -7.27 -13.11
CA LEU A 65 -9.61 -6.01 -13.71
C LEU A 65 -8.09 -5.89 -13.55
N THR A 66 -7.39 -5.65 -14.65
CA THR A 66 -5.94 -5.42 -14.62
C THR A 66 -5.68 -4.00 -15.06
N GLU A 67 -5.24 -3.17 -14.11
CA GLU A 67 -5.00 -1.74 -14.32
C GLU A 67 -3.62 -1.37 -13.82
N ILE A 68 -3.05 -0.31 -14.39
CA ILE A 68 -1.79 0.26 -13.92
C ILE A 68 -2.10 1.18 -12.73
N GLY A 69 -1.46 0.92 -11.59
CA GLY A 69 -1.58 1.74 -10.40
C GLY A 69 -0.29 2.45 -10.03
N THR A 70 -0.42 3.57 -9.33
CA THR A 70 0.69 4.28 -8.72
C THR A 70 0.65 4.07 -7.22
N VAL A 71 1.77 3.61 -6.67
CA VAL A 71 1.94 3.44 -5.23
C VAL A 71 2.20 4.81 -4.61
N GLN A 72 1.42 5.19 -3.61
CA GLN A 72 1.52 6.48 -2.93
C GLN A 72 1.54 6.28 -1.41
N PRO A 73 2.36 7.04 -0.69
CA PRO A 73 2.33 7.00 0.77
C PRO A 73 1.02 7.61 1.28
N VAL A 74 0.44 7.01 2.31
CA VAL A 74 -0.76 7.55 2.99
C VAL A 74 -0.45 8.91 3.62
N ILE A 75 0.74 9.04 4.24
CA ILE A 75 1.18 10.27 4.90
C ILE A 75 2.63 10.57 4.49
N THR A 76 2.84 11.83 4.10
CA THR A 76 4.17 12.42 3.95
C THR A 76 4.26 13.61 4.90
N ALA A 77 5.15 13.54 5.89
CA ALA A 77 5.32 14.56 6.92
C ALA A 77 6.69 15.23 6.79
N THR A 78 6.69 16.54 6.57
CA THR A 78 7.91 17.35 6.66
C THR A 78 8.21 17.66 8.13
N VAL A 79 9.35 17.20 8.62
CA VAL A 79 9.84 17.47 9.98
C VAL A 79 10.42 18.88 10.00
N ARG A 80 9.80 19.77 10.79
CA ARG A 80 10.25 21.14 10.97
C ARG A 80 10.56 21.40 12.43
N PRO A 81 11.57 22.25 12.73
CA PRO A 81 11.79 22.71 14.08
C PRO A 81 10.64 23.63 14.51
N GLN A 82 10.30 23.62 15.79
CA GLN A 82 9.31 24.54 16.37
C GLN A 82 9.96 25.79 16.97
N LEU A 83 11.29 25.76 17.10
CA LEU A 83 12.12 26.85 17.61
C LEU A 83 13.31 27.07 16.69
N SER A 84 13.83 28.28 16.71
CA SER A 84 15.06 28.63 15.99
C SER A 84 16.28 28.28 16.83
N GLY A 85 17.36 27.83 16.18
CA GLY A 85 18.63 27.55 16.86
C GLY A 85 19.59 26.76 15.99
N ASN A 86 20.79 26.53 16.52
CA ASN A 86 21.79 25.71 15.82
C ASN A 86 21.49 24.21 16.03
N VAL A 87 21.66 23.42 14.99
CA VAL A 87 21.61 21.96 15.06
C VAL A 87 22.82 21.48 15.86
N PHE A 88 22.55 20.88 17.03
CA PHE A 88 23.58 20.37 17.92
C PHE A 88 23.98 18.94 17.59
N SER A 89 23.01 18.06 17.31
CA SER A 89 23.27 16.67 16.93
C SER A 89 22.12 16.11 16.09
N ILE A 90 22.45 15.10 15.26
CA ILE A 90 21.51 14.38 14.40
C ILE A 90 21.56 12.90 14.81
N HIS A 91 20.39 12.28 14.99
CA HIS A 91 20.22 10.94 15.53
C HIS A 91 19.55 9.96 14.57
N PHE A 92 19.62 10.21 13.27
CA PHE A 92 19.12 9.33 12.23
C PHE A 92 20.10 9.21 11.07
N THR A 93 19.98 8.15 10.31
CA THR A 93 20.62 7.97 9.00
C THR A 93 19.59 8.09 7.89
N GLU A 94 20.01 8.60 6.74
CA GLU A 94 19.15 8.76 5.57
C GLU A 94 18.60 7.40 5.11
N GLY A 95 17.32 7.35 4.78
CA GLY A 95 16.65 6.11 4.40
C GLY A 95 16.29 5.16 5.53
N GLN A 96 16.59 5.52 6.80
CA GLN A 96 16.28 4.70 7.97
C GLN A 96 14.77 4.67 8.26
N ALA A 97 14.26 3.53 8.74
CA ALA A 97 12.93 3.45 9.32
C ALA A 97 12.93 4.08 10.73
N VAL A 98 12.00 5.00 10.96
CA VAL A 98 11.86 5.71 12.23
C VAL A 98 10.47 5.45 12.83
N ARG A 99 10.38 5.50 14.17
CA ARG A 99 9.12 5.37 14.91
C ARG A 99 8.58 6.73 15.31
N LYS A 100 7.27 6.86 15.42
CA LYS A 100 6.65 8.06 15.97
C LYS A 100 7.23 8.38 17.36
N GLY A 101 7.63 9.65 17.57
CA GLY A 101 8.26 10.13 18.81
C GLY A 101 9.77 9.87 18.90
N GLN A 102 10.38 9.19 17.95
CA GLN A 102 11.83 8.98 17.92
C GLN A 102 12.55 10.32 17.73
N LEU A 103 13.59 10.57 18.56
CA LEU A 103 14.45 11.75 18.41
C LEU A 103 15.20 11.71 17.10
N LEU A 104 15.10 12.78 16.33
CA LEU A 104 15.76 12.92 15.03
C LEU A 104 16.90 13.94 15.07
N VAL A 105 16.60 15.11 15.59
CA VAL A 105 17.55 16.24 15.66
C VAL A 105 17.46 16.89 17.01
N GLN A 106 18.59 17.21 17.59
CA GLN A 106 18.70 18.04 18.79
C GLN A 106 19.15 19.44 18.38
N ILE A 107 18.34 20.44 18.63
CA ILE A 107 18.72 21.85 18.59
C ILE A 107 19.46 22.19 19.88
N ASP A 108 20.40 23.14 19.86
CA ASP A 108 21.18 23.51 21.03
C ASP A 108 20.28 23.86 22.24
N PRO A 109 20.22 23.02 23.28
CA PRO A 109 19.33 23.22 24.41
C PRO A 109 19.87 24.21 25.46
N ARG A 110 21.13 24.62 25.36
CA ARG A 110 21.80 25.45 26.39
C ARG A 110 21.09 26.77 26.65
N PRO A 111 20.72 27.58 25.63
CA PRO A 111 19.99 28.83 25.87
C PRO A 111 18.64 28.61 26.55
N TYR A 112 17.93 27.55 26.15
CA TYR A 112 16.60 27.21 26.68
C TYR A 112 16.67 26.66 28.10
N ARG A 113 17.72 25.92 28.49
CA ARG A 113 17.99 25.51 29.87
C ARG A 113 18.26 26.68 30.77
N LEU A 114 19.05 27.66 30.30
CA LEU A 114 19.31 28.90 31.07
C LEU A 114 18.03 29.71 31.28
N ALA A 115 17.20 29.84 30.25
CA ALA A 115 15.91 30.52 30.34
C ALA A 115 14.96 29.81 31.35
N LEU A 116 14.94 28.48 31.33
CA LEU A 116 14.17 27.71 32.33
C LEU A 116 14.68 27.93 33.73
N SER A 117 15.99 27.84 33.96
CA SER A 117 16.60 28.08 35.26
C SER A 117 16.30 29.49 35.79
N GLN A 118 16.32 30.52 34.93
CA GLN A 118 15.96 31.89 35.29
C GLN A 118 14.47 31.98 35.70
N ALA A 119 13.56 31.37 34.96
CA ALA A 119 12.14 31.36 35.32
C ALA A 119 11.87 30.63 36.65
N GLU A 120 12.55 29.52 36.89
CA GLU A 120 12.45 28.77 38.15
C GLU A 120 13.00 29.56 39.35
N ALA A 121 14.09 30.32 39.14
CA ALA A 121 14.64 31.21 40.18
C ALA A 121 13.68 32.35 40.51
N ASN A 122 13.03 32.97 39.52
CA ASN A 122 12.02 33.99 39.75
C ASN A 122 10.83 33.43 40.55
N LEU A 123 10.29 32.29 40.12
CA LEU A 123 9.20 31.60 40.81
C LEU A 123 9.56 31.31 42.28
N THR A 124 10.78 30.83 42.54
CA THR A 124 11.24 30.52 43.91
C THR A 124 11.28 31.77 44.76
N ARG A 125 11.80 32.89 44.22
CA ARG A 125 11.83 34.20 44.92
C ARG A 125 10.42 34.65 45.27
N ASP A 126 9.49 34.64 44.32
CA ASP A 126 8.16 35.22 44.49
C ASP A 126 7.27 34.31 45.32
N MET A 127 7.48 32.99 45.30
CA MET A 127 6.89 32.06 46.26
C MET A 127 7.33 32.37 47.72
N ALA A 128 8.62 32.72 47.94
CA ALA A 128 9.10 33.10 49.27
C ALA A 128 8.44 34.42 49.75
N GLN A 129 8.27 35.40 48.85
CA GLN A 129 7.58 36.66 49.16
C GLN A 129 6.09 36.41 49.48
N LEU A 130 5.40 35.59 48.70
CA LEU A 130 4.01 35.20 48.96
C LEU A 130 3.87 34.50 50.31
N ASN A 131 4.77 33.58 50.64
CA ASN A 131 4.77 32.89 51.92
C ASN A 131 4.92 33.86 53.10
N LEU A 132 5.86 34.83 52.99
CA LEU A 132 6.02 35.89 53.99
C LEU A 132 4.71 36.69 54.13
N ALA A 133 4.13 37.15 53.03
CA ALA A 133 2.88 37.92 53.06
C ALA A 133 1.71 37.15 53.71
N LYS A 134 1.63 35.83 53.46
CA LYS A 134 0.63 34.96 54.11
C LYS A 134 0.86 34.80 55.61
N VAL A 135 2.10 34.67 56.06
CA VAL A 135 2.44 34.62 57.49
C VAL A 135 2.07 35.92 58.15
N ASP A 136 2.40 37.07 57.54
CA ASP A 136 2.05 38.38 58.06
C ASP A 136 0.53 38.61 58.11
N LEU A 137 -0.19 38.23 57.06
CA LEU A 137 -1.65 38.27 57.01
C LEU A 137 -2.28 37.46 58.17
N ASN A 138 -1.76 36.26 58.40
CA ASN A 138 -2.24 35.45 59.53
C ASN A 138 -1.96 36.08 60.89
N ARG A 139 -0.76 36.67 61.02
CA ARG A 139 -0.41 37.44 62.26
C ARG A 139 -1.35 38.63 62.46
N TYR A 140 -1.62 39.42 61.42
CA TYR A 140 -2.52 40.56 61.45
C TYR A 140 -3.96 40.14 61.75
N ARG A 141 -4.45 39.04 61.27
CA ARG A 141 -5.77 38.50 61.64
C ARG A 141 -5.87 38.14 63.12
N THR A 142 -4.80 37.57 63.69
CA THR A 142 -4.74 37.25 65.10
C THR A 142 -4.76 38.54 65.97
N LEU A 143 -4.00 39.56 65.56
CA LEU A 143 -3.98 40.86 66.28
C LEU A 143 -5.32 41.61 66.14
N LEU A 144 -6.02 41.51 65.02
CA LEU A 144 -7.36 42.09 64.88
C LEU A 144 -8.37 41.40 65.79
N ALA A 145 -8.30 40.09 65.98
CA ALA A 145 -9.14 39.34 66.89
C ALA A 145 -8.89 39.72 68.36
N GLN A 146 -7.74 40.38 68.66
CA GLN A 146 -7.36 40.92 69.94
C GLN A 146 -7.59 42.44 70.03
N ASP A 147 -8.33 43.03 69.08
CA ASP A 147 -8.55 44.48 68.93
C ASP A 147 -7.26 45.33 68.97
N SER A 148 -6.12 44.75 68.59
CA SER A 148 -4.79 45.37 68.67
C SER A 148 -4.37 46.11 67.42
N ILE A 149 -5.10 45.97 66.25
CA ILE A 149 -4.83 46.66 65.01
C ILE A 149 -6.11 47.07 64.25
N ALA A 150 -5.98 48.05 63.34
CA ALA A 150 -7.09 48.50 62.53
C ALA A 150 -7.44 47.45 61.43
N ARG A 151 -8.72 47.25 61.16
CA ARG A 151 -9.23 46.38 60.09
C ARG A 151 -8.60 46.70 58.73
N GLN A 152 -8.40 47.99 58.43
CA GLN A 152 -7.76 48.43 57.16
C GLN A 152 -6.39 47.82 56.98
N GLN A 153 -5.57 47.58 57.98
CA GLN A 153 -4.25 46.97 57.86
C GLN A 153 -4.37 45.48 57.41
N VAL A 154 -5.37 44.78 57.99
CA VAL A 154 -5.62 43.37 57.55
C VAL A 154 -6.07 43.32 56.11
N GLU A 155 -6.97 44.22 55.69
CA GLU A 155 -7.46 44.30 54.31
C GLU A 155 -6.33 44.63 53.30
N THR A 156 -5.44 45.58 53.65
CA THR A 156 -4.25 45.91 52.85
C THR A 156 -3.31 44.72 52.73
N GLN A 157 -3.04 44.01 53.85
CA GLN A 157 -2.17 42.83 53.79
C GLN A 157 -2.81 41.67 53.02
N ALA A 158 -4.13 41.51 53.09
CA ALA A 158 -4.88 40.53 52.30
C ALA A 158 -4.79 40.84 50.81
N ALA A 159 -4.91 42.12 50.42
CA ALA A 159 -4.74 42.55 49.03
C ALA A 159 -3.32 42.31 48.54
N THR A 160 -2.29 42.57 49.36
CA THR A 160 -0.88 42.29 49.06
C THR A 160 -0.64 40.79 48.86
N ALA A 161 -1.15 39.95 49.75
CA ALA A 161 -1.04 38.51 49.60
C ALA A 161 -1.73 38.02 48.31
N LYS A 162 -2.90 38.59 47.99
CA LYS A 162 -3.62 38.27 46.74
C LYS A 162 -2.89 38.70 45.47
N GLN A 163 -2.25 39.88 45.49
CA GLN A 163 -1.39 40.34 44.41
C GLN A 163 -0.22 39.39 44.17
N LEU A 164 0.48 38.97 45.25
CA LEU A 164 1.60 38.02 45.14
C LEU A 164 1.17 36.63 44.66
N GLU A 165 -0.06 36.19 45.02
CA GLU A 165 -0.63 34.97 44.40
C GLU A 165 -0.74 35.09 42.90
N GLY A 166 -1.16 36.24 42.37
CA GLY A 166 -1.19 36.52 40.94
C GLY A 166 0.20 36.51 40.31
N THR A 167 1.21 37.08 40.99
CA THR A 167 2.60 37.06 40.54
C THR A 167 3.15 35.63 40.44
N VAL A 168 2.97 34.83 41.48
CA VAL A 168 3.38 33.41 41.47
C VAL A 168 2.70 32.60 40.38
N ALA A 169 1.41 32.85 40.11
CA ALA A 169 0.69 32.21 39.03
C ALA A 169 1.27 32.58 37.63
N ALA A 170 1.67 33.87 37.46
CA ALA A 170 2.35 34.32 36.25
C ALA A 170 3.72 33.65 36.06
N ASP A 171 4.50 33.53 37.14
CA ASP A 171 5.80 32.86 37.11
C ASP A 171 5.68 31.37 36.81
N GLN A 172 4.67 30.70 37.36
CA GLN A 172 4.37 29.31 37.05
C GLN A 172 4.10 29.12 35.56
N ALA A 173 3.35 30.04 34.94
CA ALA A 173 3.11 30.02 33.49
C ALA A 173 4.41 30.26 32.69
N ALA A 174 5.28 31.18 33.18
CA ALA A 174 6.58 31.42 32.55
C ALA A 174 7.50 30.19 32.61
N VAL A 175 7.54 29.49 33.74
CA VAL A 175 8.25 28.21 33.89
C VAL A 175 7.67 27.16 32.92
N GLY A 176 6.34 27.07 32.81
CA GLY A 176 5.67 26.18 31.84
C GLY A 176 6.09 26.46 30.41
N THR A 177 6.12 27.73 30.00
CA THR A 177 6.58 28.16 28.66
C THR A 177 8.04 27.81 28.44
N ALA A 178 8.92 28.06 29.41
CA ALA A 178 10.34 27.71 29.28
C ALA A 178 10.59 26.20 29.18
N LYS A 179 9.83 25.39 29.92
CA LYS A 179 9.85 23.92 29.83
C LYS A 179 9.42 23.43 28.46
N LEU A 180 8.35 23.99 27.91
CA LEU A 180 7.85 23.65 26.58
C LEU A 180 8.88 24.00 25.49
N ASN A 181 9.49 25.19 25.57
CA ASN A 181 10.53 25.59 24.66
C ASN A 181 11.76 24.65 24.74
N LEU A 182 12.15 24.24 25.93
CA LEU A 182 13.23 23.27 26.08
C LEU A 182 12.85 21.91 25.47
N ALA A 183 11.61 21.46 25.64
CA ALA A 183 11.13 20.22 25.01
C ALA A 183 11.17 20.31 23.46
N TYR A 184 10.84 21.44 22.89
CA TYR A 184 10.88 21.67 21.43
C TYR A 184 12.29 21.68 20.85
N THR A 185 13.35 21.79 21.65
CA THR A 185 14.71 21.60 21.16
C THR A 185 14.99 20.17 20.72
N ALA A 186 14.24 19.19 21.23
CA ALA A 186 14.29 17.81 20.79
C ALA A 186 13.26 17.59 19.67
N VAL A 187 13.71 17.63 18.43
CA VAL A 187 12.85 17.42 17.27
C VAL A 187 12.62 15.94 17.05
N THR A 188 11.38 15.50 17.17
CA THR A 188 10.99 14.09 17.08
C THR A 188 10.16 13.80 15.82
N ALA A 189 10.10 12.53 15.42
CA ALA A 189 9.31 12.07 14.29
C ALA A 189 7.79 12.18 14.60
N PRO A 190 7.00 12.92 13.80
CA PRO A 190 5.56 13.05 14.00
C PRO A 190 4.79 11.78 13.64
N VAL A 191 5.32 10.98 12.71
CA VAL A 191 4.76 9.72 12.21
C VAL A 191 5.85 8.65 12.13
N ALA A 192 5.45 7.39 12.12
CA ALA A 192 6.36 6.29 11.78
C ALA A 192 6.49 6.20 10.26
N GLY A 193 7.67 5.82 9.75
CA GLY A 193 7.90 5.69 8.32
C GLY A 193 9.38 5.68 7.97
N LYS A 194 9.69 5.87 6.70
CA LYS A 194 11.06 5.97 6.20
C LYS A 194 11.45 7.43 6.08
N ILE A 195 12.55 7.82 6.74
CA ILE A 195 13.08 9.18 6.67
C ILE A 195 13.88 9.37 5.37
N GLY A 196 13.67 10.50 4.71
CA GLY A 196 14.37 10.88 3.49
C GLY A 196 15.76 11.46 3.73
N LEU A 197 16.19 12.29 2.76
CA LEU A 197 17.46 12.99 2.83
C LEU A 197 17.44 14.07 3.91
N ARG A 198 18.57 14.32 4.51
CA ARG A 198 18.83 15.38 5.47
C ARG A 198 18.92 16.73 4.75
N GLN A 199 18.17 17.72 5.25
CA GLN A 199 18.16 19.08 4.69
C GLN A 199 19.01 20.07 5.50
N ALA A 200 19.45 19.68 6.69
CA ALA A 200 20.29 20.51 7.56
C ALA A 200 21.42 19.68 8.18
N ASP A 201 22.58 20.27 8.32
CA ASP A 201 23.77 19.68 8.91
C ASP A 201 24.01 20.18 10.33
N ILE A 202 24.85 19.46 11.09
CA ILE A 202 25.29 19.89 12.42
C ILE A 202 26.00 21.25 12.30
N GLY A 203 25.59 22.19 13.16
CA GLY A 203 26.09 23.57 13.15
C GLY A 203 25.24 24.52 12.30
N ASN A 204 24.36 24.05 11.44
CA ASN A 204 23.45 24.93 10.70
C ASN A 204 22.45 25.59 11.65
N TYR A 205 22.11 26.85 11.36
CA TYR A 205 21.02 27.55 12.04
C TYR A 205 19.72 27.25 11.33
N VAL A 206 18.71 26.77 12.08
CA VAL A 206 17.40 26.38 11.56
C VAL A 206 16.29 27.16 12.19
N THR A 207 15.18 27.35 11.45
CA THR A 207 14.04 28.14 11.89
C THR A 207 12.71 27.41 11.57
N PRO A 208 11.60 27.73 12.29
CA PRO A 208 10.28 27.17 11.97
C PRO A 208 9.78 27.50 10.55
N GLY A 209 10.30 28.60 9.97
CA GLY A 209 9.94 29.10 8.64
C GLY A 209 10.66 28.42 7.48
N ASP A 210 11.63 27.54 7.75
CA ASP A 210 12.41 26.90 6.69
C ASP A 210 11.51 26.04 5.81
N THR A 211 11.48 26.33 4.52
CA THR A 211 10.57 25.71 3.55
C THR A 211 10.78 24.20 3.44
N ASN A 212 12.03 23.75 3.44
CA ASN A 212 12.41 22.36 3.25
C ASN A 212 12.35 21.55 4.57
N GLY A 213 12.31 22.23 5.72
CA GLY A 213 12.40 21.57 7.03
C GLY A 213 13.76 20.90 7.27
N LEU A 214 13.79 19.92 8.17
CA LEU A 214 14.99 19.15 8.53
C LEU A 214 15.10 17.84 7.74
N ALA A 215 13.96 17.19 7.51
CA ALA A 215 13.84 15.96 6.74
C ALA A 215 12.36 15.72 6.39
N VAL A 216 12.11 14.80 5.46
CA VAL A 216 10.76 14.34 5.11
C VAL A 216 10.62 12.88 5.55
N ILE A 217 9.53 12.54 6.22
CA ILE A 217 9.20 11.17 6.59
C ILE A 217 8.03 10.72 5.72
N THR A 218 8.21 9.58 5.06
CA THR A 218 7.21 8.94 4.22
C THR A 218 6.73 7.67 4.90
N GLN A 219 5.43 7.59 5.17
CA GLN A 219 4.84 6.37 5.72
C GLN A 219 4.74 5.32 4.61
N THR A 220 5.32 4.13 4.86
CA THR A 220 5.35 3.02 3.89
C THR A 220 4.43 1.87 4.28
N ASP A 221 3.85 1.90 5.49
CA ASP A 221 2.90 0.91 5.99
C ASP A 221 1.88 1.62 6.91
N PRO A 222 0.56 1.60 6.55
CA PRO A 222 0.00 1.16 5.27
C PRO A 222 0.42 2.03 4.09
N ILE A 223 0.25 1.51 2.87
CA ILE A 223 0.54 2.21 1.62
C ILE A 223 -0.70 2.18 0.73
N ASP A 224 -0.96 3.25 0.01
CA ASP A 224 -2.07 3.36 -0.93
C ASP A 224 -1.62 3.05 -2.35
N VAL A 225 -2.51 2.44 -3.11
CA VAL A 225 -2.37 2.25 -4.55
C VAL A 225 -3.52 2.96 -5.26
N SER A 226 -3.19 4.00 -6.00
CA SER A 226 -4.15 4.73 -6.82
C SER A 226 -4.14 4.16 -8.24
N PHE A 227 -5.29 3.78 -8.76
CA PHE A 227 -5.44 3.28 -10.13
C PHE A 227 -6.73 3.85 -10.75
N ALA A 228 -6.72 3.98 -12.09
CA ALA A 228 -7.86 4.49 -12.83
C ALA A 228 -8.69 3.33 -13.37
N VAL A 229 -10.00 3.32 -13.06
CA VAL A 229 -10.94 2.33 -13.60
C VAL A 229 -11.62 2.91 -14.84
N PRO A 230 -11.61 2.22 -15.99
CA PRO A 230 -12.33 2.63 -17.17
C PRO A 230 -13.83 2.80 -16.91
N GLN A 231 -14.42 3.84 -17.51
CA GLN A 231 -15.83 4.21 -17.26
C GLN A 231 -16.81 3.06 -17.56
N ASN A 232 -16.53 2.23 -18.56
CA ASN A 232 -17.36 1.08 -18.93
C ASN A 232 -17.40 -0.03 -17.86
N GLN A 233 -16.42 -0.08 -16.98
CA GLN A 233 -16.32 -1.10 -15.91
C GLN A 233 -16.85 -0.57 -14.56
N LEU A 234 -16.98 0.75 -14.42
CA LEU A 234 -17.43 1.40 -13.20
C LEU A 234 -18.78 0.86 -12.66
N PRO A 235 -19.83 0.61 -13.51
CA PRO A 235 -21.10 0.09 -13.02
C PRO A 235 -20.99 -1.32 -12.38
N ALA A 236 -20.03 -2.15 -12.84
CA ALA A 236 -19.81 -3.48 -12.27
C ALA A 236 -19.16 -3.37 -10.89
N VAL A 237 -18.14 -2.51 -10.77
CA VAL A 237 -17.46 -2.22 -9.49
C VAL A 237 -18.44 -1.63 -8.46
N GLN A 238 -19.26 -0.65 -8.87
CA GLN A 238 -20.26 -0.03 -7.99
C GLN A 238 -21.30 -1.02 -7.49
N ARG A 239 -21.80 -1.91 -8.35
CA ARG A 239 -22.77 -2.96 -7.94
C ARG A 239 -22.19 -3.89 -6.89
N GLN A 240 -20.93 -4.28 -7.03
CA GLN A 240 -20.26 -5.15 -6.08
C GLN A 240 -20.07 -4.47 -4.71
N ILE A 241 -19.66 -3.19 -4.72
CA ILE A 241 -19.51 -2.39 -3.48
C ILE A 241 -20.87 -2.17 -2.82
N ALA A 242 -21.90 -1.80 -3.59
CA ALA A 242 -23.26 -1.56 -3.07
C ALA A 242 -23.88 -2.84 -2.49
N GLY A 243 -23.53 -4.01 -3.03
CA GLY A 243 -23.92 -5.33 -2.49
C GLY A 243 -23.16 -5.74 -1.23
N GLY A 244 -22.28 -4.92 -0.68
CA GLY A 244 -21.44 -5.26 0.49
C GLY A 244 -20.33 -6.27 0.19
N GLY A 245 -20.05 -6.54 -1.10
CA GLY A 245 -18.98 -7.43 -1.52
C GLY A 245 -17.61 -6.79 -1.33
N SER A 246 -16.63 -7.59 -0.89
CA SER A 246 -15.23 -7.22 -0.87
C SER A 246 -14.66 -7.29 -2.29
N LEU A 247 -13.86 -6.29 -2.68
CA LEU A 247 -13.08 -6.29 -3.91
C LEU A 247 -11.61 -6.53 -3.53
N PRO A 248 -11.13 -7.78 -3.55
CA PRO A 248 -9.74 -8.06 -3.27
C PRO A 248 -8.86 -7.48 -4.39
N ALA A 249 -7.91 -6.64 -4.01
CA ALA A 249 -6.91 -6.10 -4.93
C ALA A 249 -5.55 -6.75 -4.67
N VAL A 250 -4.88 -7.15 -5.75
CA VAL A 250 -3.52 -7.71 -5.68
C VAL A 250 -2.61 -6.79 -6.49
N ALA A 251 -1.68 -6.13 -5.81
CA ALA A 251 -0.63 -5.39 -6.48
C ALA A 251 0.51 -6.35 -6.89
N ARG A 252 0.98 -6.25 -8.12
CA ARG A 252 2.13 -7.00 -8.63
C ARG A 252 3.15 -6.02 -9.18
N ASP A 253 4.41 -6.25 -8.86
CA ASP A 253 5.53 -5.56 -9.50
C ASP A 253 5.71 -6.08 -10.93
N GLN A 254 6.25 -5.25 -11.81
CA GLN A 254 6.50 -5.60 -13.22
C GLN A 254 7.78 -6.43 -13.42
N ASN A 255 8.49 -6.79 -12.33
CA ASN A 255 9.69 -7.63 -12.37
C ASN A 255 9.38 -9.11 -12.13
#